data_3a33f4103414e67b7f6d45bca187b2be
#
_entry.id   3a33f4103414e67b7f6d45bca187b2be
#
_cell.length_a   1.000
_cell.length_b   1.000
_cell.length_c   1.000
_cell.angle_alpha   90.00
_cell.angle_beta   90.00
_cell.angle_gamma   90.00
#
_symmetry.space_group_name_H-M   'P 1'
#
loop_
_entity.id
_entity.type
_entity.pdbx_description
1 polymer ?
#
loop_
_entity_poly.entity_id
_entity_poly.type
_entity_poly.pdbx_seq_one_letter_code
_entity_poly.pdbx_strand_id
1 'polypeptide(L)'
;MLLVALVCSVCAAVTASAVEAGPANPPGAGKAPVPATPAKRDAGWERRHDGMVAEAKKGGADLLFIGDSITDGWRGAGKESWKKNFEPLKAVNFGIGGDRTEHLLWRLQNGELEGITPKLAVLMIGTNNTAAGHKPDDIAAGVTAVIATVRAKSPNTKVLLLAIFPRGAGANDAKRLNNQKVNEIIAKLDDGGKTVKYLDVNAKFLQPDGTLTKEIMPDLLHLSAKGYNIETEAILP
;
A
#
# COMPACT_ATOMS: atom_id res chain seq x y z
N MET A 1 30.17 -5.05 69.63
CA MET A 1 28.76 -5.07 69.20
C MET A 1 28.71 -5.46 67.73
N LEU A 2 28.30 -6.69 67.52
CA LEU A 2 28.22 -7.34 66.22
C LEU A 2 26.93 -6.88 65.49
N LEU A 3 27.01 -6.51 64.21
CA LEU A 3 25.86 -6.47 63.35
C LEU A 3 26.16 -7.27 62.06
N VAL A 4 25.48 -8.40 61.98
CA VAL A 4 25.51 -9.32 60.78
C VAL A 4 24.63 -8.76 59.75
N ALA A 5 25.15 -8.46 58.51
CA ALA A 5 24.37 -8.12 57.36
C ALA A 5 24.07 -9.38 56.54
N LEU A 6 22.79 -9.69 56.44
CA LEU A 6 22.24 -10.80 55.64
C LEU A 6 22.15 -10.36 54.16
N VAL A 7 22.96 -10.97 53.30
CA VAL A 7 22.88 -10.76 51.84
C VAL A 7 21.80 -11.70 51.30
N CYS A 8 20.67 -11.10 50.90
CA CYS A 8 19.60 -11.82 50.20
C CYS A 8 19.87 -11.77 48.69
N SER A 9 20.28 -12.91 48.14
CA SER A 9 20.49 -13.07 46.70
C SER A 9 19.11 -13.23 46.01
N VAL A 10 18.66 -12.20 45.33
CA VAL A 10 17.45 -12.29 44.50
C VAL A 10 17.86 -12.78 43.11
N CYS A 11 17.59 -14.05 42.84
CA CYS A 11 17.72 -14.64 41.53
C CYS A 11 16.52 -14.17 40.68
N ALA A 12 16.74 -13.19 39.82
CA ALA A 12 15.70 -12.76 38.84
C ALA A 12 15.62 -13.79 37.70
N ALA A 13 14.57 -14.59 37.71
CA ALA A 13 14.21 -15.43 36.57
C ALA A 13 13.74 -14.54 35.41
N VAL A 14 14.53 -14.51 34.35
CA VAL A 14 14.11 -13.91 33.07
C VAL A 14 13.10 -14.87 32.41
N THR A 15 11.83 -14.56 32.57
CA THR A 15 10.78 -15.24 31.79
C THR A 15 10.83 -14.72 30.38
N ALA A 16 11.25 -15.56 29.44
CA ALA A 16 11.09 -15.32 28.02
C ALA A 16 9.58 -15.22 27.71
N SER A 17 9.12 -14.01 27.43
CA SER A 17 7.75 -13.81 26.89
C SER A 17 7.69 -14.46 25.52
N ALA A 18 6.87 -15.51 25.40
CA ALA A 18 6.50 -16.07 24.13
C ALA A 18 5.81 -14.97 23.29
N VAL A 19 6.33 -14.74 22.08
CA VAL A 19 5.65 -13.93 21.07
C VAL A 19 4.34 -14.64 20.77
N GLU A 20 3.23 -14.08 21.24
CA GLU A 20 1.90 -14.56 20.89
C GLU A 20 1.76 -14.48 19.36
N ALA A 21 1.56 -15.63 18.75
CA ALA A 21 1.13 -15.72 17.35
C ALA A 21 -0.16 -14.89 17.23
N GLY A 22 -0.20 -13.99 16.26
CA GLY A 22 -1.38 -13.16 15.96
C GLY A 22 -2.64 -14.03 15.83
N PRO A 23 -3.84 -13.47 15.97
CA PRO A 23 -5.08 -14.21 16.10
C PRO A 23 -5.22 -15.23 14.97
N ALA A 24 -5.27 -16.50 15.34
CA ALA A 24 -5.58 -17.59 14.41
C ALA A 24 -6.95 -17.32 13.82
N ASN A 25 -7.12 -17.52 12.51
CA ASN A 25 -8.42 -17.45 11.86
C ASN A 25 -9.42 -18.34 12.62
N PRO A 26 -10.65 -17.87 12.89
CA PRO A 26 -11.64 -18.66 13.58
C PRO A 26 -11.92 -19.97 12.80
N PRO A 27 -12.14 -21.09 13.48
CA PRO A 27 -12.46 -22.37 12.83
C PRO A 27 -13.75 -22.21 12.03
N GLY A 28 -13.68 -22.40 10.69
CA GLY A 28 -14.78 -22.20 9.76
C GLY A 28 -14.54 -21.14 8.69
N ALA A 29 -13.44 -20.38 8.75
CA ALA A 29 -13.08 -19.45 7.68
C ALA A 29 -12.71 -20.25 6.41
N GLY A 30 -13.46 -20.06 5.34
CA GLY A 30 -13.12 -20.57 4.01
C GLY A 30 -11.74 -20.09 3.58
N LYS A 31 -11.17 -20.74 2.54
CA LYS A 31 -9.88 -20.33 1.98
C LYS A 31 -9.92 -18.83 1.64
N ALA A 32 -8.89 -18.08 2.06
CA ALA A 32 -8.78 -16.67 1.75
C ALA A 32 -8.94 -16.42 0.23
N PRO A 33 -9.64 -15.35 -0.19
CA PRO A 33 -9.82 -15.06 -1.60
C PRO A 33 -8.45 -14.83 -2.28
N VAL A 34 -8.36 -15.11 -3.59
CA VAL A 34 -7.12 -14.99 -4.37
C VAL A 34 -6.45 -13.63 -4.16
N PRO A 35 -7.15 -12.47 -4.19
CA PRO A 35 -6.55 -11.16 -3.93
C PRO A 35 -5.89 -11.01 -2.54
N ALA A 36 -6.24 -11.82 -1.57
CA ALA A 36 -5.64 -11.83 -0.23
C ALA A 36 -4.68 -13.01 0.01
N THR A 37 -4.34 -13.77 -1.05
CA THR A 37 -3.40 -14.90 -0.99
C THR A 37 -2.11 -14.52 -1.72
N PRO A 38 -0.95 -14.41 -1.03
CA PRO A 38 0.30 -13.96 -1.65
C PRO A 38 0.69 -14.80 -2.87
N ALA A 39 1.07 -14.15 -3.97
CA ALA A 39 1.45 -14.81 -5.20
C ALA A 39 2.61 -14.10 -5.93
N LYS A 40 3.50 -14.88 -6.52
CA LYS A 40 4.55 -14.39 -7.43
C LYS A 40 4.02 -14.20 -8.85
N ARG A 41 4.84 -13.51 -9.66
CA ARG A 41 4.67 -13.39 -11.11
C ARG A 41 5.87 -14.01 -11.83
N ASP A 42 6.26 -13.41 -12.94
CA ASP A 42 7.34 -13.85 -13.81
C ASP A 42 8.73 -13.38 -13.34
N ALA A 43 9.79 -13.91 -13.96
CA ALA A 43 11.17 -13.60 -13.63
C ALA A 43 11.54 -12.11 -13.85
N GLY A 44 10.87 -11.38 -14.74
CA GLY A 44 11.08 -9.95 -14.93
C GLY A 44 10.59 -9.15 -13.74
N TRP A 45 9.44 -9.54 -13.23
CA TRP A 45 8.87 -8.98 -12.02
C TRP A 45 9.74 -9.32 -10.77
N GLU A 46 10.25 -10.56 -10.67
CA GLU A 46 11.15 -10.94 -9.56
C GLU A 46 12.41 -10.07 -9.56
N ARG A 47 13.04 -9.84 -10.70
CA ARG A 47 14.21 -8.93 -10.78
C ARG A 47 13.88 -7.50 -10.32
N ARG A 48 12.69 -7.00 -10.62
CA ARG A 48 12.25 -5.68 -10.11
C ARG A 48 12.07 -5.69 -8.59
N HIS A 49 11.45 -6.74 -8.07
CA HIS A 49 11.32 -6.95 -6.63
C HIS A 49 12.69 -6.99 -5.93
N ASP A 50 13.65 -7.77 -6.45
CA ASP A 50 15.02 -7.86 -5.91
C ASP A 50 15.69 -6.48 -5.85
N GLY A 51 15.50 -5.66 -6.88
CA GLY A 51 15.98 -4.28 -6.90
C GLY A 51 15.36 -3.41 -5.79
N MET A 52 14.08 -3.58 -5.50
CA MET A 52 13.39 -2.87 -4.41
C MET A 52 13.85 -3.36 -3.04
N VAL A 53 14.07 -4.66 -2.88
CA VAL A 53 14.67 -5.23 -1.65
C VAL A 53 16.07 -4.68 -1.43
N ALA A 54 16.88 -4.60 -2.48
CA ALA A 54 18.20 -3.99 -2.38
C ALA A 54 18.15 -2.50 -2.02
N GLU A 55 17.16 -1.76 -2.54
CA GLU A 55 16.92 -0.36 -2.16
C GLU A 55 16.46 -0.23 -0.71
N ALA A 56 15.51 -1.05 -0.26
CA ALA A 56 15.04 -1.08 1.12
C ALA A 56 16.20 -1.31 2.12
N LYS A 57 17.12 -2.21 1.80
CA LYS A 57 18.30 -2.52 2.63
C LYS A 57 19.28 -1.35 2.80
N LYS A 58 19.24 -0.33 1.93
CA LYS A 58 20.04 0.90 2.11
C LYS A 58 19.51 1.77 3.25
N GLY A 59 18.24 1.59 3.63
CA GLY A 59 17.59 2.37 4.67
C GLY A 59 17.29 3.81 4.26
N GLY A 60 16.91 4.63 5.24
CA GLY A 60 16.79 6.09 5.10
C GLY A 60 15.54 6.60 4.38
N ALA A 61 14.61 5.73 3.98
CA ALA A 61 13.33 6.14 3.41
C ALA A 61 12.38 6.64 4.51
N ASP A 62 11.92 7.89 4.40
CA ASP A 62 10.90 8.47 5.28
C ASP A 62 9.48 8.30 4.70
N LEU A 63 9.36 8.22 3.37
CA LEU A 63 8.11 8.09 2.63
C LEU A 63 8.20 6.92 1.64
N LEU A 64 7.21 6.05 1.66
CA LEU A 64 7.15 4.87 0.80
C LEU A 64 5.89 4.91 -0.07
N PHE A 65 6.05 4.80 -1.39
CA PHE A 65 4.95 4.59 -2.32
C PHE A 65 4.90 3.13 -2.75
N ILE A 66 3.77 2.46 -2.53
CA ILE A 66 3.52 1.06 -2.89
C ILE A 66 2.26 0.92 -3.72
N GLY A 67 2.32 0.12 -4.76
CA GLY A 67 1.19 -0.05 -5.68
C GLY A 67 1.58 -0.73 -6.99
N ASP A 68 0.81 -0.42 -8.01
CA ASP A 68 0.90 -0.97 -9.36
C ASP A 68 1.57 -0.02 -10.38
N SER A 69 1.12 -0.09 -11.65
CA SER A 69 1.63 0.76 -12.74
C SER A 69 1.40 2.25 -12.52
N ILE A 70 0.36 2.65 -11.80
CA ILE A 70 0.09 4.06 -11.53
C ILE A 70 1.13 4.58 -10.52
N THR A 71 1.45 3.80 -9.50
CA THR A 71 2.56 4.11 -8.59
C THR A 71 3.91 4.05 -9.31
N ASP A 72 4.15 3.05 -10.17
CA ASP A 72 5.36 2.94 -10.98
C ASP A 72 5.57 4.17 -11.91
N GLY A 73 4.47 4.71 -12.43
CA GLY A 73 4.47 5.85 -13.37
C GLY A 73 5.01 7.17 -12.80
N TRP A 74 5.21 7.27 -11.49
CA TRP A 74 6.00 8.36 -10.89
C TRP A 74 7.45 8.39 -11.39
N ARG A 75 7.98 7.27 -11.94
CA ARG A 75 9.29 7.22 -12.63
C ARG A 75 9.23 7.69 -14.07
N GLY A 76 8.03 7.78 -14.66
CA GLY A 76 7.75 8.17 -16.04
C GLY A 76 7.06 9.52 -16.11
N ALA A 77 5.75 9.53 -16.38
CA ALA A 77 4.95 10.75 -16.56
C ALA A 77 4.92 11.64 -15.30
N GLY A 78 5.04 11.05 -14.11
CA GLY A 78 5.11 11.78 -12.83
C GLY A 78 6.50 12.27 -12.43
N LYS A 79 7.55 12.00 -13.22
CA LYS A 79 8.96 12.18 -12.82
C LYS A 79 9.30 13.59 -12.33
N GLU A 80 8.84 14.62 -13.02
CA GLU A 80 9.17 15.99 -12.66
C GLU A 80 8.51 16.40 -11.34
N SER A 81 7.24 15.99 -11.15
CA SER A 81 6.54 16.23 -9.89
C SER A 81 7.16 15.43 -8.74
N TRP A 82 7.57 14.18 -8.98
CA TRP A 82 8.28 13.36 -8.01
C TRP A 82 9.56 14.01 -7.52
N LYS A 83 10.43 14.41 -8.47
CA LYS A 83 11.71 15.06 -8.18
C LYS A 83 11.55 16.33 -7.34
N LYS A 84 10.54 17.13 -7.69
CA LYS A 84 10.28 18.40 -7.00
C LYS A 84 9.73 18.21 -5.59
N ASN A 85 8.79 17.26 -5.42
CA ASN A 85 7.93 17.22 -4.24
C ASN A 85 8.22 16.04 -3.30
N PHE A 86 8.68 14.89 -3.81
CA PHE A 86 8.82 13.67 -3.01
C PHE A 86 10.27 13.25 -2.77
N GLU A 87 11.20 13.48 -3.69
CA GLU A 87 12.63 13.22 -3.44
C GLU A 87 13.17 13.98 -2.21
N PRO A 88 12.84 15.28 -2.00
CA PRO A 88 13.27 15.99 -0.79
C PRO A 88 12.73 15.39 0.50
N LEU A 89 11.63 14.63 0.43
CA LEU A 89 11.02 13.92 1.54
C LEU A 89 11.60 12.50 1.73
N LYS A 90 12.70 12.16 1.05
CA LYS A 90 13.32 10.83 1.03
C LYS A 90 12.32 9.72 0.66
N ALA A 91 11.48 10.02 -0.34
CA ALA A 91 10.52 9.07 -0.85
C ALA A 91 11.18 7.98 -1.70
N VAL A 92 10.72 6.74 -1.52
CA VAL A 92 11.04 5.61 -2.41
C VAL A 92 9.77 5.09 -3.08
N ASN A 93 9.90 4.68 -4.33
CA ASN A 93 8.79 4.19 -5.14
C ASN A 93 8.93 2.68 -5.36
N PHE A 94 8.03 1.89 -4.77
CA PHE A 94 7.97 0.44 -4.91
C PHE A 94 6.71 0.00 -5.70
N GLY A 95 6.33 0.78 -6.71
CA GLY A 95 5.33 0.41 -7.70
C GLY A 95 5.89 -0.55 -8.75
N ILE A 96 5.11 -1.57 -9.15
CA ILE A 96 5.39 -2.45 -10.28
C ILE A 96 4.17 -2.56 -11.19
N GLY A 97 4.36 -2.24 -12.46
CA GLY A 97 3.29 -2.32 -13.46
C GLY A 97 2.60 -3.68 -13.52
N GLY A 98 1.25 -3.67 -13.54
CA GLY A 98 0.43 -4.87 -13.60
C GLY A 98 0.23 -5.59 -12.27
N ASP A 99 0.76 -5.08 -11.15
CA ASP A 99 0.56 -5.71 -9.85
C ASP A 99 -0.90 -5.68 -9.44
N ARG A 100 -1.31 -6.78 -8.85
CA ARG A 100 -2.55 -6.97 -8.11
C ARG A 100 -2.25 -7.02 -6.61
N THR A 101 -3.27 -7.01 -5.79
CA THR A 101 -3.11 -7.04 -4.32
C THR A 101 -2.29 -8.23 -3.84
N GLU A 102 -2.51 -9.43 -4.39
CA GLU A 102 -1.77 -10.65 -4.06
C GLU A 102 -0.28 -10.58 -4.40
N HIS A 103 0.09 -9.88 -5.48
CA HIS A 103 1.49 -9.69 -5.87
C HIS A 103 2.18 -8.71 -4.92
N LEU A 104 1.56 -7.56 -4.64
CA LEU A 104 2.07 -6.60 -3.68
C LEU A 104 2.19 -7.23 -2.28
N LEU A 105 1.20 -8.01 -1.86
CA LEU A 105 1.22 -8.72 -0.58
C LEU A 105 2.44 -9.64 -0.49
N TRP A 106 2.70 -10.43 -1.56
CA TRP A 106 3.89 -11.29 -1.61
C TRP A 106 5.18 -10.48 -1.48
N ARG A 107 5.33 -9.38 -2.21
CA ARG A 107 6.53 -8.52 -2.20
C ARG A 107 6.83 -7.97 -0.80
N LEU A 108 5.81 -7.43 -0.13
CA LEU A 108 5.93 -6.89 1.21
C LEU A 108 6.31 -7.96 2.24
N GLN A 109 5.84 -9.20 2.06
CA GLN A 109 6.22 -10.31 2.93
C GLN A 109 7.64 -10.81 2.67
N ASN A 110 8.21 -10.53 1.49
CA ASN A 110 9.48 -11.07 1.01
C ASN A 110 10.59 -9.99 0.85
N GLY A 111 10.69 -9.07 1.79
CA GLY A 111 11.89 -8.25 1.94
C GLY A 111 11.74 -6.75 1.65
N GLU A 112 10.69 -6.29 0.96
CA GLU A 112 10.57 -4.86 0.59
C GLU A 112 10.41 -3.90 1.78
N LEU A 113 10.09 -4.40 2.95
CA LEU A 113 10.02 -3.60 4.19
C LEU A 113 11.21 -3.87 5.13
N GLU A 114 12.20 -4.68 4.69
CA GLU A 114 13.37 -5.01 5.51
C GLU A 114 14.46 -3.95 5.32
N GLY A 115 14.79 -3.24 6.39
CA GLY A 115 15.81 -2.18 6.38
C GLY A 115 15.25 -0.76 6.28
N ILE A 116 13.95 -0.58 6.04
CA ILE A 116 13.28 0.72 6.09
C ILE A 116 12.19 0.76 7.17
N THR A 117 12.01 1.94 7.74
CA THR A 117 10.93 2.25 8.68
C THR A 117 10.30 3.59 8.29
N PRO A 118 9.57 3.63 7.16
CA PRO A 118 9.00 4.87 6.68
C PRO A 118 7.98 5.43 7.67
N LYS A 119 7.90 6.74 7.78
CA LYS A 119 6.88 7.43 8.59
C LYS A 119 5.49 7.29 7.97
N LEU A 120 5.44 7.26 6.64
CA LEU A 120 4.20 7.16 5.87
C LEU A 120 4.39 6.24 4.66
N ALA A 121 3.43 5.33 4.45
CA ALA A 121 3.24 4.58 3.21
C ALA A 121 2.02 5.11 2.46
N VAL A 122 2.20 5.52 1.21
CA VAL A 122 1.13 5.85 0.27
C VAL A 122 0.80 4.59 -0.51
N LEU A 123 -0.41 4.10 -0.36
CA LEU A 123 -0.89 2.85 -0.96
C LEU A 123 -2.02 3.11 -1.96
N MET A 124 -1.86 2.65 -3.19
CA MET A 124 -2.94 2.55 -4.16
C MET A 124 -2.77 1.27 -4.99
N ILE A 125 -3.75 0.36 -4.91
CA ILE A 125 -3.71 -0.96 -5.57
C ILE A 125 -5.13 -1.50 -5.77
N GLY A 126 -5.37 -2.30 -6.82
CA GLY A 126 -6.64 -3.00 -7.02
C GLY A 126 -7.22 -2.88 -8.43
N THR A 127 -6.81 -1.87 -9.22
CA THR A 127 -7.35 -1.69 -10.59
C THR A 127 -7.04 -2.90 -11.50
N ASN A 128 -5.93 -3.60 -11.29
CA ASN A 128 -5.57 -4.80 -12.03
C ASN A 128 -6.35 -6.03 -11.55
N ASN A 129 -6.73 -6.08 -10.28
CA ASN A 129 -7.68 -7.11 -9.78
C ASN A 129 -9.05 -6.94 -10.47
N THR A 130 -9.53 -5.69 -10.56
CA THR A 130 -10.76 -5.38 -11.32
C THR A 130 -10.62 -5.80 -12.79
N ALA A 131 -9.48 -5.54 -13.44
CA ALA A 131 -9.23 -5.96 -14.81
C ALA A 131 -9.22 -7.49 -14.97
N ALA A 132 -8.81 -8.22 -13.94
CA ALA A 132 -8.83 -9.68 -13.87
C ALA A 132 -10.21 -10.26 -13.50
N GLY A 133 -11.23 -9.42 -13.28
CA GLY A 133 -12.60 -9.85 -12.98
C GLY A 133 -12.85 -10.23 -11.52
N HIS A 134 -11.97 -9.86 -10.58
CA HIS A 134 -12.20 -10.12 -9.17
C HIS A 134 -13.35 -9.26 -8.63
N LYS A 135 -14.07 -9.80 -7.64
CA LYS A 135 -15.20 -9.13 -6.99
C LYS A 135 -14.71 -8.02 -6.04
N PRO A 136 -15.52 -6.98 -5.79
CA PRO A 136 -15.14 -5.88 -4.91
C PRO A 136 -14.72 -6.33 -3.50
N ASP A 137 -15.47 -7.24 -2.89
CA ASP A 137 -15.17 -7.74 -1.54
C ASP A 137 -13.81 -8.47 -1.48
N ASP A 138 -13.50 -9.28 -2.51
CA ASP A 138 -12.24 -10.00 -2.60
C ASP A 138 -11.05 -9.03 -2.77
N ILE A 139 -11.22 -7.99 -3.59
CA ILE A 139 -10.18 -6.95 -3.78
C ILE A 139 -9.97 -6.17 -2.48
N ALA A 140 -11.05 -5.79 -1.81
CA ALA A 140 -10.99 -5.09 -0.53
C ALA A 140 -10.31 -5.94 0.55
N ALA A 141 -10.55 -7.26 0.58
CA ALA A 141 -9.84 -8.19 1.46
C ALA A 141 -8.33 -8.19 1.15
N GLY A 142 -7.95 -8.15 -0.13
CA GLY A 142 -6.55 -8.03 -0.55
C GLY A 142 -5.89 -6.73 -0.08
N VAL A 143 -6.56 -5.59 -0.25
CA VAL A 143 -6.09 -4.29 0.26
C VAL A 143 -5.92 -4.32 1.78
N THR A 144 -6.88 -4.90 2.48
CA THR A 144 -6.82 -5.06 3.95
C THR A 144 -5.61 -5.89 4.37
N ALA A 145 -5.33 -7.00 3.67
CA ALA A 145 -4.17 -7.85 3.94
C ALA A 145 -2.84 -7.11 3.69
N VAL A 146 -2.76 -6.28 2.65
CA VAL A 146 -1.60 -5.42 2.37
C VAL A 146 -1.36 -4.46 3.53
N ILE A 147 -2.39 -3.75 3.99
CA ILE A 147 -2.30 -2.81 5.12
C ILE A 147 -1.87 -3.55 6.40
N ALA A 148 -2.48 -4.70 6.69
CA ALA A 148 -2.11 -5.52 7.84
C ALA A 148 -0.63 -5.95 7.81
N THR A 149 -0.11 -6.29 6.61
CA THR A 149 1.30 -6.66 6.42
C THR A 149 2.24 -5.47 6.67
N VAL A 150 1.91 -4.28 6.14
CA VAL A 150 2.68 -3.05 6.40
C VAL A 150 2.75 -2.78 7.91
N ARG A 151 1.62 -2.85 8.59
CA ARG A 151 1.54 -2.59 10.03
C ARG A 151 2.26 -3.64 10.88
N ALA A 152 2.21 -4.91 10.48
CA ALA A 152 2.91 -5.97 11.20
C ALA A 152 4.44 -5.84 11.07
N LYS A 153 4.94 -5.49 9.87
CA LYS A 153 6.38 -5.36 9.61
C LYS A 153 6.95 -3.99 10.00
N SER A 154 6.13 -2.93 9.97
CA SER A 154 6.53 -1.57 10.32
C SER A 154 5.43 -0.89 11.16
N PRO A 155 5.31 -1.22 12.46
CA PRO A 155 4.18 -0.83 13.31
C PRO A 155 3.97 0.69 13.44
N ASN A 156 5.04 1.47 13.30
CA ASN A 156 5.01 2.93 13.41
C ASN A 156 4.68 3.64 12.07
N THR A 157 4.67 2.91 10.96
CA THR A 157 4.32 3.46 9.65
C THR A 157 2.82 3.74 9.58
N LYS A 158 2.46 4.97 9.30
CA LYS A 158 1.08 5.33 8.93
C LYS A 158 0.83 4.98 7.47
N VAL A 159 -0.43 4.72 7.13
CA VAL A 159 -0.84 4.42 5.75
C VAL A 159 -1.78 5.50 5.24
N LEU A 160 -1.41 6.18 4.15
CA LEU A 160 -2.33 6.96 3.33
C LEU A 160 -2.87 6.01 2.25
N LEU A 161 -4.09 5.56 2.44
CA LEU A 161 -4.79 4.71 1.50
C LEU A 161 -5.54 5.58 0.50
N LEU A 162 -5.09 5.59 -0.75
CA LEU A 162 -5.81 6.28 -1.82
C LEU A 162 -6.94 5.42 -2.34
N ALA A 163 -8.05 6.06 -2.68
CA ALA A 163 -9.08 5.43 -3.51
C ALA A 163 -8.45 4.89 -4.80
N ILE A 164 -8.90 3.74 -5.28
CA ILE A 164 -8.54 3.25 -6.61
C ILE A 164 -9.08 4.25 -7.64
N PHE A 165 -8.20 4.74 -8.52
CA PHE A 165 -8.53 5.81 -9.45
C PHE A 165 -9.59 5.40 -10.49
N PRO A 166 -10.31 6.38 -11.06
CA PRO A 166 -11.29 6.10 -12.11
C PRO A 166 -10.58 5.57 -13.36
N ARG A 167 -11.30 4.79 -14.14
CA ARG A 167 -10.84 4.25 -15.41
C ARG A 167 -11.99 4.19 -16.42
N GLY A 168 -11.66 4.07 -17.73
CA GLY A 168 -12.66 4.15 -18.78
C GLY A 168 -13.20 5.57 -18.98
N ALA A 169 -13.77 5.87 -20.13
CA ALA A 169 -14.20 7.22 -20.48
C ALA A 169 -15.41 7.70 -19.68
N GLY A 170 -16.44 6.88 -19.59
CA GLY A 170 -17.75 7.26 -19.03
C GLY A 170 -17.94 6.77 -17.59
N ALA A 171 -18.86 7.41 -16.88
CA ALA A 171 -19.22 7.05 -15.52
C ALA A 171 -19.76 5.60 -15.39
N ASN A 172 -20.38 5.07 -16.46
CA ASN A 172 -20.97 3.73 -16.48
C ASN A 172 -20.01 2.62 -16.93
N ASP A 173 -18.69 2.89 -17.05
CA ASP A 173 -17.71 1.85 -17.34
C ASP A 173 -17.73 0.80 -16.23
N ALA A 174 -17.93 -0.47 -16.60
CA ALA A 174 -18.11 -1.58 -15.65
C ALA A 174 -16.92 -1.74 -14.67
N LYS A 175 -15.69 -1.50 -15.17
CA LYS A 175 -14.48 -1.60 -14.32
C LYS A 175 -14.38 -0.39 -13.40
N ARG A 176 -14.81 0.81 -13.83
CA ARG A 176 -14.92 1.99 -12.97
C ARG A 176 -15.92 1.74 -11.84
N LEU A 177 -17.09 1.22 -12.18
CA LEU A 177 -18.12 0.88 -11.18
C LEU A 177 -17.62 -0.18 -10.18
N ASN A 178 -16.84 -1.16 -10.65
CA ASN A 178 -16.22 -2.13 -9.75
C ASN A 178 -15.23 -1.46 -8.80
N ASN A 179 -14.34 -0.57 -9.30
CA ASN A 179 -13.41 0.19 -8.46
C ASN A 179 -14.16 1.06 -7.43
N GLN A 180 -15.27 1.70 -7.82
CA GLN A 180 -16.09 2.49 -6.89
C GLN A 180 -16.62 1.64 -5.73
N LYS A 181 -17.14 0.43 -6.03
CA LYS A 181 -17.58 -0.50 -4.99
C LYS A 181 -16.45 -0.95 -4.07
N VAL A 182 -15.26 -1.18 -4.61
CA VAL A 182 -14.07 -1.44 -3.77
C VAL A 182 -13.78 -0.26 -2.86
N ASN A 183 -13.80 0.97 -3.42
CA ASN A 183 -13.54 2.20 -2.68
C ASN A 183 -14.52 2.41 -1.51
N GLU A 184 -15.81 2.11 -1.72
CA GLU A 184 -16.83 2.16 -0.64
C GLU A 184 -16.51 1.21 0.53
N ILE A 185 -15.87 0.07 0.23
CA ILE A 185 -15.49 -0.91 1.26
C ILE A 185 -14.22 -0.47 1.96
N ILE A 186 -13.17 -0.13 1.20
CA ILE A 186 -11.85 0.21 1.77
C ILE A 186 -11.84 1.58 2.48
N ALA A 187 -12.78 2.48 2.16
CA ALA A 187 -12.96 3.73 2.89
C ALA A 187 -13.24 3.49 4.39
N LYS A 188 -13.85 2.36 4.73
CA LYS A 188 -14.14 1.97 6.13
C LYS A 188 -12.89 1.57 6.92
N LEU A 189 -11.73 1.43 6.26
CA LEU A 189 -10.45 1.17 6.90
C LEU A 189 -9.83 2.44 7.51
N ASP A 190 -10.37 3.64 7.21
CA ASP A 190 -9.97 4.91 7.84
C ASP A 190 -10.28 4.86 9.34
N ASP A 191 -9.25 4.99 10.16
CA ASP A 191 -9.36 5.03 11.63
C ASP A 191 -9.17 6.45 12.20
N GLY A 192 -9.47 7.47 11.38
CA GLY A 192 -9.26 8.88 11.68
C GLY A 192 -7.79 9.30 11.53
N GLY A 193 -6.98 8.51 10.79
CA GLY A 193 -5.55 8.78 10.60
C GLY A 193 -4.69 8.39 11.79
N LYS A 194 -5.21 7.61 12.74
CA LYS A 194 -4.38 7.04 13.81
C LYS A 194 -3.31 6.13 13.21
N THR A 195 -3.73 5.21 12.33
CA THR A 195 -2.84 4.34 11.55
C THR A 195 -3.13 4.37 10.06
N VAL A 196 -4.39 4.47 9.65
CA VAL A 196 -4.84 4.52 8.26
C VAL A 196 -5.65 5.79 8.03
N LYS A 197 -5.27 6.56 7.02
CA LYS A 197 -6.08 7.64 6.47
C LYS A 197 -6.51 7.28 5.08
N TYR A 198 -7.80 7.24 4.82
CA TYR A 198 -8.34 7.09 3.46
C TYR A 198 -8.47 8.46 2.79
N LEU A 199 -8.11 8.54 1.52
CA LEU A 199 -8.25 9.75 0.73
C LEU A 199 -8.79 9.40 -0.67
N ASP A 200 -9.95 9.96 -1.00
CA ASP A 200 -10.53 9.89 -2.33
C ASP A 200 -10.29 11.20 -3.08
N VAL A 201 -9.48 11.12 -4.14
CA VAL A 201 -9.14 12.25 -5.01
C VAL A 201 -9.81 12.15 -6.38
N ASN A 202 -10.66 11.14 -6.59
CA ASN A 202 -11.19 10.78 -7.90
C ASN A 202 -11.95 11.91 -8.59
N ALA A 203 -12.69 12.71 -7.85
CA ALA A 203 -13.42 13.85 -8.40
C ALA A 203 -12.50 14.87 -9.07
N LYS A 204 -11.23 14.98 -8.65
CA LYS A 204 -10.26 15.90 -9.23
C LYS A 204 -9.78 15.49 -10.64
N PHE A 205 -9.95 14.22 -11.02
CA PHE A 205 -9.59 13.69 -12.34
C PHE A 205 -10.75 13.76 -13.34
N LEU A 206 -11.95 13.99 -12.88
CA LEU A 206 -13.18 13.89 -13.69
C LEU A 206 -13.72 15.27 -14.06
N GLN A 207 -14.37 15.33 -15.22
CA GLN A 207 -15.20 16.48 -15.58
C GLN A 207 -16.49 16.50 -14.74
N PRO A 208 -17.23 17.63 -14.69
CA PRO A 208 -18.48 17.72 -13.94
C PRO A 208 -19.56 16.68 -14.33
N ASP A 209 -19.52 16.19 -15.56
CA ASP A 209 -20.41 15.13 -16.07
C ASP A 209 -19.91 13.70 -15.76
N GLY A 210 -18.79 13.58 -15.02
CA GLY A 210 -18.15 12.31 -14.69
C GLY A 210 -17.26 11.73 -15.79
N THR A 211 -17.05 12.45 -16.90
CA THR A 211 -16.17 12.00 -17.99
C THR A 211 -14.71 12.06 -17.56
N LEU A 212 -13.95 11.01 -17.89
CA LEU A 212 -12.49 10.98 -17.79
C LEU A 212 -11.88 11.33 -19.13
N THR A 213 -11.00 12.34 -19.17
CA THR A 213 -10.39 12.81 -20.42
C THR A 213 -9.00 12.20 -20.65
N LYS A 214 -8.61 12.10 -21.92
CA LYS A 214 -7.25 11.68 -22.31
C LYS A 214 -6.16 12.68 -21.91
N GLU A 215 -6.52 13.92 -21.60
CA GLU A 215 -5.60 14.90 -21.06
C GLU A 215 -5.11 14.50 -19.67
N ILE A 216 -5.99 13.94 -18.86
CA ILE A 216 -5.68 13.47 -17.49
C ILE A 216 -5.12 12.06 -17.53
N MET A 217 -5.74 11.15 -18.30
CA MET A 217 -5.30 9.76 -18.46
C MET A 217 -5.33 9.39 -19.95
N PRO A 218 -4.18 9.42 -20.64
CA PRO A 218 -4.12 9.24 -22.10
C PRO A 218 -4.74 7.95 -22.63
N ASP A 219 -4.62 6.88 -21.87
CA ASP A 219 -5.21 5.56 -22.14
C ASP A 219 -6.44 5.27 -21.26
N LEU A 220 -6.97 6.29 -20.59
CA LEU A 220 -8.11 6.22 -19.67
C LEU A 220 -7.86 5.29 -18.44
N LEU A 221 -6.61 5.16 -18.05
CA LEU A 221 -6.16 4.36 -16.89
C LEU A 221 -4.95 4.98 -16.19
N HIS A 222 -3.88 5.30 -16.93
CA HIS A 222 -2.62 5.80 -16.38
C HIS A 222 -2.56 7.32 -16.47
N LEU A 223 -2.07 7.94 -15.40
CA LEU A 223 -1.98 9.39 -15.30
C LEU A 223 -0.98 9.98 -16.31
N SER A 224 -1.36 11.09 -16.92
CA SER A 224 -0.43 12.01 -17.59
C SER A 224 0.37 12.81 -16.58
N ALA A 225 1.34 13.60 -17.02
CA ALA A 225 2.04 14.56 -16.15
C ALA A 225 1.06 15.51 -15.42
N LYS A 226 -0.01 15.94 -16.11
CA LYS A 226 -1.08 16.74 -15.50
C LYS A 226 -1.82 15.98 -14.42
N GLY A 227 -2.13 14.70 -14.66
CA GLY A 227 -2.77 13.82 -13.68
C GLY A 227 -1.91 13.64 -12.42
N TYR A 228 -0.60 13.45 -12.57
CA TYR A 228 0.32 13.35 -11.44
C TYR A 228 0.44 14.67 -10.66
N ASN A 229 0.37 15.84 -11.32
CA ASN A 229 0.33 17.10 -10.60
C ASN A 229 -0.94 17.25 -9.75
N ILE A 230 -2.10 16.84 -10.28
CA ILE A 230 -3.36 16.81 -9.53
C ILE A 230 -3.27 15.87 -8.31
N GLU A 231 -2.70 14.67 -8.49
CA GLU A 231 -2.46 13.74 -7.37
C GLU A 231 -1.53 14.36 -6.33
N THR A 232 -0.42 15.00 -6.77
CA THR A 232 0.53 15.68 -5.89
C THR A 232 -0.16 16.73 -5.02
N GLU A 233 -0.94 17.63 -5.64
CA GLU A 233 -1.68 18.69 -4.94
C GLU A 233 -2.73 18.14 -3.96
N ALA A 234 -3.21 16.93 -4.20
CA ALA A 234 -4.20 16.30 -3.36
C ALA A 234 -3.62 15.59 -2.14
N ILE A 235 -2.39 15.07 -2.24
CA ILE A 235 -1.76 14.27 -1.18
C ILE A 235 -0.74 15.06 -0.34
N LEU A 236 -0.27 16.19 -0.85
CA LEU A 236 0.55 17.12 -0.06
C LEU A 236 -0.33 18.05 0.77
N PRO A 237 0.12 18.44 1.98
CA PRO A 237 -0.59 19.39 2.84
C PRO A 237 -0.62 20.82 2.25
#